data_1ddf21a4a55a3e84291e3e070d16605d
#
_entry.id   1ddf21a4a55a3e84291e3e070d16605d
#
_cell.length_a   1.000
_cell.length_b   1.000
_cell.length_c   1.000
_cell.angle_alpha   90.00
_cell.angle_beta   90.00
_cell.angle_gamma   90.00
#
_symmetry.space_group_name_H-M   'P 1'
#
loop_
_entity.id
_entity.type
_entity.pdbx_description
1 polymer ?
#
loop_
_entity_poly.entity_id
_entity_poly.type
_entity_poly.pdbx_seq_one_letter_code
_entity_poly.pdbx_strand_id
1 'polypeptide(L)'
;MIEMYSQPIRKIVKISVALIGSAFFLTLSSPSYSQGAYPNKPIRLVVPFPAGGATDNVARPLQNELLTTNKWNVIIDNKPGAGGNIGAEIVAKSAPDGYTWLMASVGTHGINLPLYTQGGGKLPFDPIKDFTPITLVAELPNVLVLNPEFAAKNNINSVNDLIAYARKNPGKVNMASSGNGTSIHMAGELFKSMTKTYMVHLPYKGSPPAVTDLMAGNVDIMFDNLPSSINYIRSGRLKALAVTSAKRSPAFPDLPTIAEAANLPGYEATSWFGIVGPANMPADILNKDSTELMAAINSTSVKEKYLAMGAQPVGNTPAQFANFIKAEIAKWTRVVKESGAKVD
;
A
#
# COMPACT_ATOMS: atom_id res chain seq x y z
N MET A 1 39.95 -3.53 -95.48
CA MET A 1 38.67 -4.07 -96.00
C MET A 1 38.17 -4.93 -94.87
N ILE A 2 37.28 -4.60 -94.04
CA ILE A 2 35.86 -4.31 -94.04
C ILE A 2 35.49 -3.62 -92.79
N GLU A 3 35.06 -2.39 -92.89
CA GLU A 3 34.21 -1.70 -91.92
C GLU A 3 32.75 -2.17 -92.08
N MET A 4 32.03 -1.84 -91.05
CA MET A 4 30.56 -1.81 -90.92
C MET A 4 29.96 -2.95 -90.11
N TYR A 5 29.57 -2.59 -88.89
CA TYR A 5 28.24 -2.61 -88.29
C TYR A 5 28.35 -2.49 -86.76
N SER A 6 28.28 -1.25 -86.28
CA SER A 6 27.99 -1.00 -84.89
C SER A 6 26.98 0.14 -84.79
N GLN A 7 25.81 -0.19 -84.39
CA GLN A 7 24.70 0.54 -83.75
C GLN A 7 23.37 -0.01 -84.21
N PRO A 8 22.33 -0.23 -83.41
CA PRO A 8 21.96 0.48 -82.18
C PRO A 8 21.40 -0.48 -81.07
N ILE A 9 22.12 -0.70 -79.98
CA ILE A 9 21.55 -1.37 -78.79
C ILE A 9 21.51 -0.50 -77.55
N ARG A 10 21.94 0.77 -77.66
CA ARG A 10 22.05 1.63 -76.48
C ARG A 10 20.81 2.45 -76.09
N LYS A 11 19.70 2.37 -76.82
CA LYS A 11 18.48 3.18 -76.53
C LYS A 11 17.35 2.38 -75.83
N ILE A 12 17.41 1.07 -75.75
CA ILE A 12 16.34 0.25 -75.15
C ILE A 12 16.57 -0.01 -73.66
N VAL A 13 17.81 0.04 -73.19
CA VAL A 13 18.16 -0.22 -71.76
C VAL A 13 17.85 0.95 -70.82
N LYS A 14 17.67 2.18 -71.33
CA LYS A 14 17.37 3.36 -70.46
C LYS A 14 15.92 3.62 -70.14
N ILE A 15 14.95 2.92 -70.76
CA ILE A 15 13.53 3.10 -70.52
C ILE A 15 13.02 2.06 -69.51
N SER A 16 13.65 0.88 -69.37
CA SER A 16 13.21 -0.17 -68.45
C SER A 16 13.64 0.03 -66.99
N VAL A 17 14.61 0.91 -66.72
CA VAL A 17 15.08 1.16 -65.32
C VAL A 17 14.24 2.25 -64.63
N ALA A 18 13.52 3.12 -65.37
CA ALA A 18 12.72 4.19 -64.81
C ALA A 18 11.29 3.72 -64.37
N LEU A 19 10.83 2.56 -64.82
CA LEU A 19 9.49 2.04 -64.47
C LEU A 19 9.50 1.06 -63.27
N ILE A 20 10.67 0.56 -62.85
CA ILE A 20 10.81 -0.35 -61.67
C ILE A 20 11.04 0.45 -60.38
N GLY A 21 11.48 1.70 -60.45
CA GLY A 21 11.72 2.56 -59.30
C GLY A 21 10.46 3.19 -58.67
N SER A 22 9.33 3.19 -59.39
CA SER A 22 8.09 3.85 -58.89
C SER A 22 7.07 2.89 -58.26
N ALA A 23 7.31 1.56 -58.30
CA ALA A 23 6.37 0.57 -57.78
C ALA A 23 6.73 0.07 -56.38
N PHE A 24 7.85 0.55 -55.77
CA PHE A 24 8.34 0.03 -54.48
C PHE A 24 8.16 1.00 -53.29
N PHE A 25 7.41 2.11 -53.51
CA PHE A 25 7.14 3.11 -52.47
C PHE A 25 5.69 3.10 -51.94
N LEU A 26 4.89 2.12 -52.30
CA LEU A 26 3.52 1.97 -51.84
C LEU A 26 3.37 0.64 -51.10
N THR A 27 3.60 0.62 -49.83
CA THR A 27 2.95 -0.26 -48.79
C THR A 27 3.87 -0.50 -47.61
N LEU A 28 4.28 0.53 -46.91
CA LEU A 28 4.58 0.43 -45.50
C LEU A 28 3.57 1.31 -44.73
N SER A 29 2.32 1.19 -45.05
CA SER A 29 1.25 1.48 -44.11
C SER A 29 1.27 0.36 -43.09
N SER A 30 2.16 0.43 -42.07
CA SER A 30 1.98 -0.34 -40.88
C SER A 30 0.54 -0.11 -40.42
N PRO A 31 -0.28 -1.16 -40.23
CA PRO A 31 -1.56 -0.96 -39.60
C PRO A 31 -1.27 -0.32 -38.25
N SER A 32 -1.63 0.97 -38.12
CA SER A 32 -1.77 1.60 -36.82
C SER A 32 -2.86 0.81 -36.13
N TYR A 33 -2.50 -0.25 -35.38
CA TYR A 33 -3.42 -0.84 -34.44
C TYR A 33 -3.80 0.31 -33.52
N SER A 34 -4.97 0.88 -33.75
CA SER A 34 -5.65 1.69 -32.77
C SER A 34 -5.72 0.82 -31.52
N GLN A 35 -4.76 0.98 -30.63
CA GLN A 35 -4.87 0.42 -29.29
C GLN A 35 -6.17 0.98 -28.75
N GLY A 36 -7.18 0.10 -28.56
CA GLY A 36 -8.45 0.51 -27.99
C GLY A 36 -8.21 1.36 -26.76
N ALA A 37 -9.06 2.35 -26.53
CA ALA A 37 -8.86 3.32 -25.45
C ALA A 37 -8.56 2.60 -24.12
N TYR A 38 -7.42 2.91 -23.49
CA TYR A 38 -7.06 2.40 -22.17
C TYR A 38 -8.09 2.85 -21.12
N PRO A 39 -8.50 1.96 -20.15
CA PRO A 39 -8.26 0.53 -20.10
C PRO A 39 -9.26 -0.22 -21.02
N ASN A 40 -8.78 -1.26 -21.73
CA ASN A 40 -9.60 -2.13 -22.58
C ASN A 40 -9.66 -3.59 -22.10
N LYS A 41 -9.02 -3.88 -20.96
CA LYS A 41 -9.02 -5.16 -20.26
C LYS A 41 -9.04 -4.92 -18.74
N PRO A 42 -9.31 -5.94 -17.91
CA PRO A 42 -9.29 -5.77 -16.46
C PRO A 42 -7.95 -5.30 -15.93
N ILE A 43 -7.99 -4.40 -14.94
CA ILE A 43 -6.83 -3.92 -14.19
C ILE A 43 -6.70 -4.80 -12.93
N ARG A 44 -5.52 -5.34 -12.70
CA ARG A 44 -5.21 -6.14 -11.51
C ARG A 44 -4.70 -5.23 -10.40
N LEU A 45 -5.43 -5.14 -9.29
CA LEU A 45 -5.00 -4.47 -8.06
C LEU A 45 -4.46 -5.52 -7.08
N VAL A 46 -3.14 -5.59 -6.95
CA VAL A 46 -2.49 -6.45 -5.96
C VAL A 46 -2.65 -5.82 -4.59
N VAL A 47 -3.32 -6.53 -3.69
CA VAL A 47 -3.48 -6.18 -2.28
C VAL A 47 -2.53 -7.07 -1.48
N PRO A 48 -1.44 -6.54 -0.86
CA PRO A 48 -0.36 -7.34 -0.28
C PRO A 48 -0.70 -7.95 1.08
N PHE A 49 -1.99 -8.04 1.44
CA PHE A 49 -2.52 -8.59 2.69
C PHE A 49 -3.77 -9.43 2.45
N PRO A 50 -4.20 -10.27 3.42
CA PRO A 50 -5.39 -11.09 3.27
C PRO A 50 -6.66 -10.27 3.10
N ALA A 51 -7.66 -10.88 2.45
CA ALA A 51 -9.00 -10.33 2.37
C ALA A 51 -9.59 -10.07 3.78
N GLY A 52 -10.37 -8.99 3.91
CA GLY A 52 -10.97 -8.56 5.18
C GLY A 52 -10.03 -7.78 6.12
N GLY A 53 -8.74 -7.64 5.80
CA GLY A 53 -7.84 -6.71 6.48
C GLY A 53 -8.06 -5.26 6.06
N ALA A 54 -7.44 -4.30 6.76
CA ALA A 54 -7.63 -2.86 6.49
C ALA A 54 -7.33 -2.46 5.04
N THR A 55 -6.25 -3.01 4.46
CA THR A 55 -5.85 -2.74 3.07
C THR A 55 -6.92 -3.18 2.08
N ASP A 56 -7.51 -4.36 2.29
CA ASP A 56 -8.58 -4.92 1.47
C ASP A 56 -9.89 -4.13 1.66
N ASN A 57 -10.21 -3.76 2.91
CA ASN A 57 -11.40 -2.97 3.24
C ASN A 57 -11.37 -1.57 2.60
N VAL A 58 -10.19 -0.97 2.44
CA VAL A 58 -10.00 0.31 1.72
C VAL A 58 -10.04 0.10 0.20
N ALA A 59 -9.51 -1.01 -0.33
CA ALA A 59 -9.49 -1.28 -1.76
C ALA A 59 -10.89 -1.52 -2.36
N ARG A 60 -11.79 -2.22 -1.64
CA ARG A 60 -13.09 -2.64 -2.18
C ARG A 60 -14.05 -1.49 -2.51
N PRO A 61 -14.22 -0.45 -1.66
CA PRO A 61 -15.04 0.71 -2.04
C PRO A 61 -14.53 1.41 -3.29
N LEU A 62 -13.20 1.54 -3.44
CA LEU A 62 -12.58 2.15 -4.62
C LEU A 62 -12.81 1.31 -5.88
N GLN A 63 -12.60 -0.02 -5.80
CA GLN A 63 -12.91 -0.96 -6.88
C GLN A 63 -14.36 -0.81 -7.36
N ASN A 64 -15.30 -0.80 -6.43
CA ASN A 64 -16.73 -0.70 -6.74
C ASN A 64 -17.08 0.65 -7.39
N GLU A 65 -16.51 1.74 -6.90
CA GLU A 65 -16.71 3.08 -7.47
C GLU A 65 -16.21 3.15 -8.91
N LEU A 66 -14.98 2.69 -9.18
CA LEU A 66 -14.41 2.65 -10.53
C LEU A 66 -15.24 1.80 -11.50
N LEU A 67 -15.82 0.70 -11.03
CA LEU A 67 -16.72 -0.12 -11.84
C LEU A 67 -18.03 0.60 -12.17
N THR A 68 -18.63 1.26 -11.19
CA THR A 68 -19.94 1.88 -11.35
C THR A 68 -19.90 3.17 -12.17
N THR A 69 -18.89 4.01 -11.95
CA THR A 69 -18.76 5.33 -12.58
C THR A 69 -18.04 5.26 -13.94
N ASN A 70 -16.90 4.59 -13.99
CA ASN A 70 -16.00 4.59 -15.15
C ASN A 70 -16.08 3.32 -15.99
N LYS A 71 -16.83 2.30 -15.53
CA LYS A 71 -16.86 0.95 -16.12
C LYS A 71 -15.50 0.27 -16.11
N TRP A 72 -14.59 0.70 -15.24
CA TRP A 72 -13.30 0.05 -15.10
C TRP A 72 -13.42 -1.24 -14.29
N ASN A 73 -13.07 -2.34 -14.90
CA ASN A 73 -13.06 -3.63 -14.23
C ASN A 73 -11.74 -3.81 -13.48
N VAL A 74 -11.72 -3.45 -12.19
CA VAL A 74 -10.57 -3.65 -11.30
C VAL A 74 -10.75 -4.97 -10.56
N ILE A 75 -9.76 -5.88 -10.63
CA ILE A 75 -9.78 -7.17 -9.94
C ILE A 75 -8.81 -7.11 -8.76
N ILE A 76 -9.32 -7.28 -7.54
CA ILE A 76 -8.50 -7.38 -6.34
C ILE A 76 -7.87 -8.77 -6.27
N ASP A 77 -6.53 -8.80 -6.18
CA ASP A 77 -5.73 -10.01 -6.04
C ASP A 77 -4.92 -9.96 -4.74
N ASN A 78 -5.38 -10.66 -3.71
CA ASN A 78 -4.73 -10.69 -2.41
C ASN A 78 -3.46 -11.57 -2.45
N LYS A 79 -2.27 -10.97 -2.21
CA LYS A 79 -0.95 -11.63 -2.19
C LYS A 79 -0.24 -11.37 -0.85
N PRO A 80 -0.68 -12.02 0.24
CA PRO A 80 -0.13 -11.77 1.57
C PRO A 80 1.25 -12.40 1.76
N GLY A 81 2.01 -11.85 2.72
CA GLY A 81 3.25 -12.43 3.23
C GLY A 81 4.41 -11.43 3.34
N ALA A 82 5.36 -11.72 4.23
CA ALA A 82 6.55 -10.92 4.51
C ALA A 82 6.25 -9.43 4.74
N GLY A 83 5.23 -9.10 5.57
CA GLY A 83 4.84 -7.71 5.82
C GLY A 83 4.35 -6.94 4.59
N GLY A 84 3.88 -7.64 3.54
CA GLY A 84 3.42 -7.07 2.27
C GLY A 84 4.47 -7.10 1.16
N ASN A 85 5.71 -7.48 1.45
CA ASN A 85 6.81 -7.44 0.47
C ASN A 85 6.60 -8.39 -0.70
N ILE A 86 5.93 -9.55 -0.51
CA ILE A 86 5.62 -10.50 -1.59
C ILE A 86 4.73 -9.84 -2.65
N GLY A 87 3.64 -9.20 -2.23
CA GLY A 87 2.76 -8.48 -3.15
C GLY A 87 3.43 -7.29 -3.85
N ALA A 88 4.27 -6.55 -3.12
CA ALA A 88 5.01 -5.43 -3.67
C ALA A 88 6.04 -5.87 -4.73
N GLU A 89 6.79 -6.94 -4.48
CA GLU A 89 7.75 -7.50 -5.42
C GLU A 89 7.10 -7.97 -6.74
N ILE A 90 5.90 -8.56 -6.67
CA ILE A 90 5.13 -8.96 -7.86
C ILE A 90 4.87 -7.75 -8.76
N VAL A 91 4.46 -6.61 -8.18
CA VAL A 91 4.16 -5.41 -8.96
C VAL A 91 5.42 -4.72 -9.45
N ALA A 92 6.48 -4.65 -8.65
CA ALA A 92 7.78 -4.10 -9.06
C ALA A 92 8.34 -4.77 -10.33
N LYS A 93 8.03 -6.06 -10.52
CA LYS A 93 8.46 -6.87 -11.68
C LYS A 93 7.43 -6.94 -12.81
N SER A 94 6.29 -6.27 -12.69
CA SER A 94 5.23 -6.28 -13.71
C SER A 94 5.53 -5.30 -14.84
N ALA A 95 4.86 -5.47 -15.99
CA ALA A 95 4.95 -4.54 -17.10
C ALA A 95 4.34 -3.17 -16.73
N PRO A 96 4.93 -2.04 -17.15
CA PRO A 96 4.45 -0.70 -16.82
C PRO A 96 3.31 -0.23 -17.76
N ASP A 97 2.39 -1.12 -18.11
CA ASP A 97 1.31 -0.92 -19.09
C ASP A 97 0.00 -0.40 -18.47
N GLY A 98 -0.01 -0.07 -17.17
CA GLY A 98 -1.18 0.42 -16.44
C GLY A 98 -2.11 -0.68 -15.93
N TYR A 99 -1.93 -1.94 -16.29
CA TYR A 99 -2.85 -3.02 -15.94
C TYR A 99 -2.49 -3.79 -14.66
N THR A 100 -1.43 -3.40 -13.97
CA THR A 100 -1.07 -3.95 -12.67
C THR A 100 -0.76 -2.83 -11.69
N TRP A 101 -1.57 -2.71 -10.64
CA TRP A 101 -1.38 -1.78 -9.55
C TRP A 101 -1.07 -2.51 -8.25
N LEU A 102 -0.41 -1.84 -7.33
CA LEU A 102 -0.25 -2.25 -5.94
C LEU A 102 -1.05 -1.32 -5.03
N MET A 103 -1.81 -1.88 -4.10
CA MET A 103 -2.23 -1.14 -2.92
C MET A 103 -1.04 -1.07 -1.95
N ALA A 104 -0.19 -0.07 -2.15
CA ALA A 104 0.96 0.20 -1.31
C ALA A 104 0.52 0.59 0.11
N SER A 105 1.38 0.32 1.08
CA SER A 105 1.16 0.67 2.49
C SER A 105 2.38 1.37 3.08
N VAL A 106 2.20 1.98 4.24
CA VAL A 106 3.33 2.51 5.01
C VAL A 106 4.41 1.45 5.27
N GLY A 107 4.02 0.18 5.43
CA GLY A 107 4.95 -0.94 5.57
C GLY A 107 5.86 -1.07 4.34
N THR A 108 5.26 -1.29 3.18
CA THR A 108 6.00 -1.56 1.93
C THR A 108 6.78 -0.37 1.40
N HIS A 109 6.27 0.88 1.58
CA HIS A 109 6.83 2.09 0.98
C HIS A 109 7.34 3.14 1.98
N GLY A 110 7.36 2.82 3.29
CA GLY A 110 7.91 3.70 4.32
C GLY A 110 8.82 2.97 5.29
N ILE A 111 8.33 1.87 5.90
CA ILE A 111 8.98 1.20 7.04
C ILE A 111 10.02 0.17 6.59
N ASN A 112 9.70 -0.67 5.61
CA ASN A 112 10.50 -1.87 5.33
C ASN A 112 11.90 -1.53 4.82
N LEU A 113 12.08 -0.46 4.05
CA LEU A 113 13.42 -0.06 3.59
C LEU A 113 14.36 0.21 4.77
N PRO A 114 14.08 1.13 5.70
CA PRO A 114 14.97 1.35 6.85
C PRO A 114 15.05 0.15 7.79
N LEU A 115 13.95 -0.59 8.01
CA LEU A 115 13.93 -1.72 8.93
C LEU A 115 14.84 -2.86 8.47
N TYR A 116 14.74 -3.26 7.20
CA TYR A 116 15.59 -4.32 6.64
C TYR A 116 17.04 -3.87 6.53
N THR A 117 17.31 -2.65 6.04
CA THR A 117 18.66 -2.13 5.89
C THR A 117 19.39 -2.05 7.22
N GLN A 118 18.72 -1.57 8.28
CA GLN A 118 19.32 -1.49 9.62
C GLN A 118 19.58 -2.88 10.24
N GLY A 119 18.75 -3.88 9.91
CA GLY A 119 18.95 -5.27 10.32
C GLY A 119 20.01 -6.02 9.50
N GLY A 120 20.67 -5.38 8.52
CA GLY A 120 21.64 -6.03 7.63
C GLY A 120 20.98 -6.87 6.54
N GLY A 121 19.67 -6.82 6.39
CA GLY A 121 18.89 -7.49 5.37
C GLY A 121 18.74 -6.65 4.10
N LYS A 122 18.10 -7.24 3.07
CA LYS A 122 17.83 -6.60 1.79
C LYS A 122 16.36 -6.77 1.41
N LEU A 123 15.72 -5.69 0.96
CA LEU A 123 14.42 -5.78 0.31
C LEU A 123 14.55 -6.32 -1.11
N PRO A 124 13.55 -7.07 -1.62
CA PRO A 124 13.56 -7.55 -2.99
C PRO A 124 13.18 -6.46 -4.02
N PHE A 125 12.91 -5.24 -3.60
CA PHE A 125 12.59 -4.06 -4.42
C PHE A 125 13.07 -2.77 -3.75
N ASP A 126 13.17 -1.71 -4.54
CA ASP A 126 13.39 -0.33 -4.05
C ASP A 126 12.04 0.42 -4.10
N PRO A 127 11.49 0.88 -2.95
CA PRO A 127 10.16 1.51 -2.89
C PRO A 127 10.06 2.84 -3.64
N ILE A 128 11.20 3.43 -4.06
CA ILE A 128 11.23 4.67 -4.83
C ILE A 128 11.50 4.41 -6.31
N LYS A 129 12.46 3.50 -6.63
CA LYS A 129 12.94 3.33 -8.00
C LYS A 129 12.12 2.33 -8.81
N ASP A 130 11.53 1.32 -8.15
CA ASP A 130 10.84 0.23 -8.83
C ASP A 130 9.33 0.48 -8.99
N PHE A 131 8.85 1.67 -8.57
CA PHE A 131 7.44 2.02 -8.64
C PHE A 131 7.20 3.42 -9.19
N THR A 132 6.03 3.60 -9.81
CA THR A 132 5.47 4.88 -10.20
C THR A 132 4.32 5.20 -9.23
N PRO A 133 4.44 6.20 -8.34
CA PRO A 133 3.34 6.65 -7.48
C PRO A 133 2.19 7.19 -8.30
N ILE A 134 0.94 6.79 -7.98
CA ILE A 134 -0.28 7.26 -8.67
C ILE A 134 -1.06 8.19 -7.77
N THR A 135 -1.50 7.74 -6.58
CA THR A 135 -2.19 8.58 -5.60
C THR A 135 -2.18 7.96 -4.20
N LEU A 136 -2.12 8.80 -3.17
CA LEU A 136 -2.41 8.42 -1.79
C LEU A 136 -3.93 8.27 -1.64
N VAL A 137 -4.37 7.09 -1.22
CA VAL A 137 -5.80 6.75 -1.13
C VAL A 137 -6.41 7.20 0.18
N ALA A 138 -5.82 6.77 1.28
CA ALA A 138 -6.33 7.09 2.63
C ALA A 138 -5.24 7.03 3.70
N GLU A 139 -5.40 7.86 4.73
CA GLU A 139 -4.67 7.82 6.00
C GLU A 139 -5.58 7.30 7.11
N LEU A 140 -5.01 6.56 8.06
CA LEU A 140 -5.78 5.97 9.14
C LEU A 140 -4.93 5.78 10.40
N PRO A 141 -5.54 5.87 11.60
CA PRO A 141 -4.86 5.51 12.83
C PRO A 141 -4.77 3.99 12.98
N ASN A 142 -3.79 3.55 13.74
CA ASN A 142 -3.93 2.28 14.44
C ASN A 142 -4.71 2.51 15.74
N VAL A 143 -5.22 1.43 16.32
CA VAL A 143 -5.93 1.43 17.61
C VAL A 143 -5.35 0.34 18.50
N LEU A 144 -5.01 0.68 19.73
CA LEU A 144 -4.60 -0.29 20.74
C LEU A 144 -5.83 -1.03 21.24
N VAL A 145 -5.93 -2.29 20.85
CA VAL A 145 -7.00 -3.20 21.23
C VAL A 145 -6.48 -4.37 22.05
N LEU A 146 -7.30 -4.83 22.98
CA LEU A 146 -7.01 -5.94 23.87
C LEU A 146 -8.09 -7.00 23.76
N ASN A 147 -7.72 -8.23 24.09
CA ASN A 147 -8.69 -9.27 24.45
C ASN A 147 -9.47 -8.82 25.72
N PRO A 148 -10.82 -8.84 25.73
CA PRO A 148 -11.60 -8.33 26.86
C PRO A 148 -11.38 -9.14 28.15
N GLU A 149 -11.20 -10.46 28.07
CA GLU A 149 -10.96 -11.31 29.24
C GLU A 149 -9.59 -11.05 29.84
N PHE A 150 -8.55 -10.91 29.00
CA PHE A 150 -7.22 -10.51 29.44
C PHE A 150 -7.27 -9.18 30.18
N ALA A 151 -7.97 -8.18 29.62
CA ALA A 151 -8.10 -6.88 30.22
C ALA A 151 -8.85 -6.93 31.57
N ALA A 152 -9.97 -7.66 31.63
CA ALA A 152 -10.77 -7.81 32.87
C ALA A 152 -9.97 -8.54 33.96
N LYS A 153 -9.34 -9.67 33.63
CA LYS A 153 -8.55 -10.48 34.57
C LYS A 153 -7.41 -9.68 35.22
N ASN A 154 -6.83 -8.76 34.48
CA ASN A 154 -5.67 -7.99 34.92
C ASN A 154 -6.00 -6.54 35.32
N ASN A 155 -7.30 -6.19 35.40
CA ASN A 155 -7.79 -4.85 35.72
C ASN A 155 -7.23 -3.74 34.80
N ILE A 156 -7.06 -4.03 33.50
CA ILE A 156 -6.53 -3.09 32.53
C ILE A 156 -7.69 -2.30 31.92
N ASN A 157 -7.88 -1.04 32.34
CA ASN A 157 -8.95 -0.15 31.89
C ASN A 157 -8.43 1.07 31.13
N SER A 158 -7.13 1.31 31.18
CA SER A 158 -6.45 2.45 30.54
C SER A 158 -5.10 2.04 29.96
N VAL A 159 -4.53 2.92 29.14
CA VAL A 159 -3.14 2.74 28.64
C VAL A 159 -2.15 2.67 29.80
N ASN A 160 -2.36 3.49 30.86
CA ASN A 160 -1.49 3.48 32.04
C ASN A 160 -1.56 2.16 32.81
N ASP A 161 -2.74 1.54 32.91
CA ASP A 161 -2.87 0.21 33.54
C ASP A 161 -2.10 -0.84 32.75
N LEU A 162 -2.17 -0.79 31.41
CA LEU A 162 -1.39 -1.70 30.56
C LEU A 162 0.12 -1.49 30.76
N ILE A 163 0.58 -0.25 30.82
CA ILE A 163 2.00 0.07 31.06
C ILE A 163 2.42 -0.46 32.43
N ALA A 164 1.63 -0.22 33.47
CA ALA A 164 1.92 -0.70 34.82
C ALA A 164 1.98 -2.24 34.88
N TYR A 165 1.01 -2.92 34.24
CA TYR A 165 0.98 -4.36 34.13
C TYR A 165 2.21 -4.90 33.40
N ALA A 166 2.53 -4.37 32.22
CA ALA A 166 3.66 -4.83 31.41
C ALA A 166 5.02 -4.62 32.11
N ARG A 167 5.18 -3.51 32.85
CA ARG A 167 6.40 -3.26 33.67
C ARG A 167 6.54 -4.25 34.82
N LYS A 168 5.43 -4.60 35.47
CA LYS A 168 5.41 -5.58 36.57
C LYS A 168 5.61 -7.01 36.07
N ASN A 169 5.24 -7.29 34.82
CA ASN A 169 5.24 -8.62 34.22
C ASN A 169 5.98 -8.61 32.87
N PRO A 170 7.31 -8.35 32.84
CA PRO A 170 8.05 -8.27 31.59
C PRO A 170 7.98 -9.58 30.80
N GLY A 171 7.68 -9.51 29.51
CA GLY A 171 7.56 -10.67 28.62
C GLY A 171 6.31 -11.53 28.81
N LYS A 172 5.32 -11.07 29.61
CA LYS A 172 4.06 -11.81 29.81
C LYS A 172 2.91 -11.29 28.97
N VAL A 173 3.11 -10.19 28.23
CA VAL A 173 2.13 -9.66 27.29
C VAL A 173 2.53 -10.09 25.87
N ASN A 174 1.65 -10.81 25.21
CA ASN A 174 1.77 -11.22 23.81
C ASN A 174 1.13 -10.17 22.91
N MET A 175 1.94 -9.50 22.10
CA MET A 175 1.53 -8.47 21.18
C MET A 175 1.46 -9.01 19.75
N ALA A 176 0.27 -9.13 19.17
CA ALA A 176 0.11 -9.54 17.78
C ALA A 176 0.40 -8.40 16.80
N SER A 177 0.84 -8.74 15.59
CA SER A 177 0.87 -7.82 14.47
C SER A 177 0.48 -8.48 13.15
N SER A 178 0.25 -7.69 12.11
CA SER A 178 0.00 -8.18 10.74
C SER A 178 1.28 -8.57 9.99
N GLY A 179 2.39 -8.68 10.71
CA GLY A 179 3.71 -9.08 10.20
C GLY A 179 4.79 -8.03 10.48
N ASN A 180 6.05 -8.48 10.39
CA ASN A 180 7.21 -7.62 10.56
C ASN A 180 7.19 -6.46 9.57
N GLY A 181 7.55 -5.26 10.02
CA GLY A 181 7.61 -4.05 9.19
C GLY A 181 6.26 -3.42 8.85
N THR A 182 5.15 -3.87 9.44
CA THR A 182 3.85 -3.20 9.31
C THR A 182 3.73 -2.03 10.31
N SER A 183 2.79 -1.10 10.07
CA SER A 183 2.46 -0.03 11.04
C SER A 183 2.08 -0.59 12.41
N ILE A 184 1.42 -1.74 12.42
CA ILE A 184 0.95 -2.45 13.62
C ILE A 184 2.14 -2.91 14.46
N HIS A 185 3.15 -3.52 13.82
CA HIS A 185 4.41 -3.88 14.49
C HIS A 185 5.11 -2.64 15.04
N MET A 186 5.33 -1.63 14.20
CA MET A 186 6.10 -0.45 14.57
C MET A 186 5.41 0.42 15.61
N ALA A 187 4.08 0.48 15.64
CA ALA A 187 3.34 1.15 16.70
C ALA A 187 3.62 0.49 18.07
N GLY A 188 3.66 -0.83 18.11
CA GLY A 188 4.01 -1.57 19.32
C GLY A 188 5.48 -1.38 19.73
N GLU A 189 6.42 -1.42 18.80
CA GLU A 189 7.83 -1.22 19.08
C GLU A 189 8.11 0.20 19.60
N LEU A 190 7.48 1.22 19.00
CA LEU A 190 7.55 2.59 19.49
C LEU A 190 6.97 2.70 20.90
N PHE A 191 5.82 2.05 21.16
CA PHE A 191 5.21 2.01 22.49
C PHE A 191 6.14 1.36 23.51
N LYS A 192 6.71 0.19 23.24
CA LYS A 192 7.67 -0.49 24.10
C LYS A 192 8.88 0.39 24.41
N SER A 193 9.43 1.03 23.39
CA SER A 193 10.59 1.91 23.51
C SER A 193 10.30 3.12 24.42
N MET A 194 9.20 3.84 24.19
CA MET A 194 8.85 5.04 24.95
C MET A 194 8.41 4.74 26.38
N THR A 195 7.71 3.61 26.59
CA THR A 195 7.22 3.22 27.93
C THR A 195 8.22 2.38 28.72
N LYS A 196 9.34 1.96 28.11
CA LYS A 196 10.31 1.04 28.72
C LYS A 196 9.65 -0.26 29.21
N THR A 197 8.74 -0.81 28.41
CA THR A 197 8.08 -2.09 28.65
C THR A 197 8.65 -3.16 27.73
N TYR A 198 8.51 -4.44 28.14
CA TYR A 198 8.87 -5.58 27.33
C TYR A 198 7.64 -6.44 27.11
N MET A 199 7.24 -6.60 25.84
CA MET A 199 6.14 -7.43 25.36
C MET A 199 6.64 -8.33 24.22
N VAL A 200 6.19 -9.57 24.18
CA VAL A 200 6.58 -10.52 23.13
C VAL A 200 5.82 -10.19 21.84
N HIS A 201 6.53 -9.97 20.75
CA HIS A 201 5.91 -9.75 19.45
C HIS A 201 5.63 -11.08 18.73
N LEU A 202 4.41 -11.24 18.24
CA LEU A 202 3.94 -12.40 17.49
C LEU A 202 3.43 -11.96 16.12
N PRO A 203 4.24 -12.11 15.04
CA PRO A 203 3.87 -11.70 13.70
C PRO A 203 2.94 -12.69 13.02
N TYR A 204 1.85 -12.21 12.42
CA TYR A 204 0.90 -12.97 11.61
C TYR A 204 1.02 -12.59 10.11
N LYS A 205 0.40 -13.39 9.25
CA LYS A 205 0.31 -13.08 7.82
C LYS A 205 -0.85 -12.12 7.48
N GLY A 206 -1.00 -11.03 8.28
CA GLY A 206 -2.05 -10.02 8.14
C GLY A 206 -2.94 -9.88 9.37
N SER A 207 -3.79 -8.82 9.42
CA SER A 207 -4.69 -8.56 10.55
C SER A 207 -5.76 -9.63 10.77
N PRO A 208 -6.46 -10.19 9.77
CA PRO A 208 -7.55 -11.14 10.03
C PRO A 208 -7.17 -12.32 10.92
N PRO A 209 -6.10 -13.10 10.68
CA PRO A 209 -5.72 -14.17 11.57
C PRO A 209 -5.26 -13.66 12.95
N ALA A 210 -4.58 -12.52 13.04
CA ALA A 210 -4.15 -11.91 14.30
C ALA A 210 -5.33 -11.50 15.17
N VAL A 211 -6.35 -10.85 14.58
CA VAL A 211 -7.58 -10.44 15.27
C VAL A 211 -8.39 -11.67 15.74
N THR A 212 -8.42 -12.73 14.95
CA THR A 212 -9.07 -13.98 15.37
C THR A 212 -8.43 -14.54 16.63
N ASP A 213 -7.11 -14.62 16.67
CA ASP A 213 -6.36 -15.11 17.83
C ASP A 213 -6.44 -14.14 19.02
N LEU A 214 -6.51 -12.83 18.78
CA LEU A 214 -6.74 -11.83 19.83
C LEU A 214 -8.13 -12.01 20.47
N MET A 215 -9.17 -12.23 19.68
CA MET A 215 -10.53 -12.49 20.21
C MET A 215 -10.61 -13.82 20.95
N ALA A 216 -9.85 -14.83 20.53
CA ALA A 216 -9.79 -16.14 21.19
C ALA A 216 -8.91 -16.15 22.46
N GLY A 217 -8.16 -15.08 22.75
CA GLY A 217 -7.25 -15.00 23.89
C GLY A 217 -5.92 -15.72 23.70
N ASN A 218 -5.57 -16.11 22.48
CA ASN A 218 -4.26 -16.70 22.16
C ASN A 218 -3.14 -15.64 22.18
N VAL A 219 -3.50 -14.38 22.00
CA VAL A 219 -2.66 -13.19 22.17
C VAL A 219 -3.42 -12.14 22.97
N ASP A 220 -2.72 -11.20 23.58
CA ASP A 220 -3.29 -10.29 24.59
C ASP A 220 -3.69 -8.94 24.02
N ILE A 221 -2.83 -8.37 23.16
CA ILE A 221 -2.99 -7.02 22.61
C ILE A 221 -2.58 -6.94 21.13
N MET A 222 -3.04 -5.89 20.46
CA MET A 222 -2.64 -5.52 19.11
C MET A 222 -2.80 -4.01 18.89
N PHE A 223 -1.91 -3.41 18.12
CA PHE A 223 -2.05 -2.02 17.63
C PHE A 223 -2.63 -2.05 16.21
N ASP A 224 -3.85 -2.58 16.04
CA ASP A 224 -4.41 -2.88 14.72
C ASP A 224 -4.82 -1.65 13.94
N ASN A 225 -4.86 -1.76 12.61
CA ASN A 225 -5.44 -0.71 11.77
C ASN A 225 -6.95 -0.59 12.04
N LEU A 226 -7.44 0.61 12.29
CA LEU A 226 -8.83 0.83 12.69
C LEU A 226 -9.87 0.20 11.76
N PRO A 227 -9.75 0.24 10.42
CA PRO A 227 -10.71 -0.42 9.51
C PRO A 227 -10.83 -1.93 9.66
N SER A 228 -9.86 -2.63 10.23
CA SER A 228 -9.97 -4.08 10.48
C SER A 228 -10.60 -4.42 11.81
N SER A 229 -10.47 -3.54 12.83
CA SER A 229 -10.96 -3.80 14.19
C SER A 229 -12.25 -3.08 14.55
N ILE A 230 -12.68 -2.06 13.79
CA ILE A 230 -13.76 -1.15 14.17
C ILE A 230 -15.08 -1.86 14.53
N ASN A 231 -15.47 -2.88 13.79
CA ASN A 231 -16.70 -3.63 14.03
C ASN A 231 -16.60 -4.52 15.29
N TYR A 232 -15.42 -5.05 15.59
CA TYR A 232 -15.18 -5.84 16.80
C TYR A 232 -15.12 -4.96 18.05
N ILE A 233 -14.63 -3.73 17.92
CA ILE A 233 -14.69 -2.74 19.01
C ILE A 233 -16.14 -2.34 19.29
N ARG A 234 -16.91 -1.98 18.25
CA ARG A 234 -18.32 -1.59 18.39
C ARG A 234 -19.21 -2.70 18.97
N SER A 235 -18.89 -3.97 18.68
CA SER A 235 -19.60 -5.13 19.22
C SER A 235 -19.08 -5.61 20.58
N GLY A 236 -18.07 -4.95 21.17
CA GLY A 236 -17.48 -5.32 22.46
C GLY A 236 -16.61 -6.58 22.42
N ARG A 237 -16.35 -7.15 21.25
CA ARG A 237 -15.47 -8.32 21.08
C ARG A 237 -14.00 -8.00 21.24
N LEU A 238 -13.63 -6.73 21.12
CA LEU A 238 -12.31 -6.18 21.43
C LEU A 238 -12.47 -4.96 22.32
N LYS A 239 -11.59 -4.81 23.31
CA LYS A 239 -11.50 -3.64 24.17
C LYS A 239 -10.50 -2.66 23.58
N ALA A 240 -10.94 -1.47 23.13
CA ALA A 240 -10.05 -0.40 22.69
C ALA A 240 -9.62 0.48 23.87
N LEU A 241 -8.35 0.90 23.90
CA LEU A 241 -7.83 1.82 24.93
C LEU A 241 -7.45 3.19 24.37
N ALA A 242 -6.87 3.27 23.18
CA ALA A 242 -6.42 4.52 22.59
C ALA A 242 -6.14 4.36 21.08
N VAL A 243 -6.13 5.48 20.34
CA VAL A 243 -5.65 5.54 18.96
C VAL A 243 -4.19 5.99 18.93
N THR A 244 -3.47 5.63 17.86
CA THR A 244 -2.03 5.90 17.72
C THR A 244 -1.71 7.20 16.98
N SER A 245 -2.73 7.89 16.49
CA SER A 245 -2.61 9.18 15.81
C SER A 245 -2.35 10.33 16.78
N ALA A 246 -1.80 11.45 16.29
CA ALA A 246 -1.60 12.66 17.08
C ALA A 246 -2.92 13.31 17.54
N LYS A 247 -4.03 13.04 16.84
CA LYS A 247 -5.37 13.52 17.17
C LYS A 247 -6.32 12.33 17.32
N ARG A 248 -7.38 12.50 18.11
CA ARG A 248 -8.43 11.49 18.25
C ARG A 248 -9.13 11.21 16.94
N SER A 249 -9.56 9.97 16.76
CA SER A 249 -10.30 9.57 15.56
C SER A 249 -11.75 10.06 15.62
N PRO A 250 -12.29 10.68 14.54
CA PRO A 250 -13.70 11.03 14.48
C PRO A 250 -14.64 9.81 14.59
N ALA A 251 -14.16 8.61 14.24
CA ALA A 251 -14.94 7.37 14.38
C ALA A 251 -15.12 6.93 15.84
N PHE A 252 -14.24 7.40 16.75
CA PHE A 252 -14.25 7.18 18.20
C PHE A 252 -13.77 8.42 18.92
N PRO A 253 -14.58 9.50 19.01
CA PRO A 253 -14.17 10.79 19.58
C PRO A 253 -13.86 10.71 21.08
N ASP A 254 -14.45 9.76 21.79
CA ASP A 254 -14.24 9.56 23.22
C ASP A 254 -12.95 8.76 23.52
N LEU A 255 -12.38 8.06 22.50
CA LEU A 255 -11.17 7.29 22.66
C LEU A 255 -9.95 8.23 22.61
N PRO A 256 -9.11 8.30 23.68
CA PRO A 256 -7.95 9.18 23.68
C PRO A 256 -6.88 8.73 22.67
N THR A 257 -5.92 9.60 22.40
CA THR A 257 -4.66 9.18 21.76
C THR A 257 -3.74 8.54 22.81
N ILE A 258 -2.79 7.72 22.38
CA ILE A 258 -1.76 7.17 23.29
C ILE A 258 -0.95 8.31 23.93
N ALA A 259 -0.63 9.35 23.15
CA ALA A 259 0.08 10.51 23.65
C ALA A 259 -0.66 11.21 24.80
N GLU A 260 -1.99 11.37 24.68
CA GLU A 260 -2.85 11.91 25.75
C GLU A 260 -2.94 10.96 26.95
N ALA A 261 -3.28 9.70 26.70
CA ALA A 261 -3.62 8.72 27.73
C ALA A 261 -2.42 8.34 28.62
N ALA A 262 -1.20 8.37 28.11
CA ALA A 262 0.00 7.94 28.82
C ALA A 262 1.02 9.09 29.02
N ASN A 263 0.67 10.32 28.68
CA ASN A 263 1.58 11.47 28.73
C ASN A 263 2.91 11.18 27.98
N LEU A 264 2.78 10.70 26.73
CA LEU A 264 3.90 10.36 25.86
C LEU A 264 3.98 11.37 24.69
N PRO A 265 4.50 12.58 24.90
CA PRO A 265 4.59 13.56 23.83
C PRO A 265 5.44 13.04 22.67
N GLY A 266 4.95 13.22 21.45
CA GLY A 266 5.61 12.74 20.23
C GLY A 266 5.32 11.27 19.87
N TYR A 267 4.52 10.54 20.66
CA TYR A 267 4.03 9.24 20.20
C TYR A 267 3.04 9.42 19.05
N GLU A 268 3.43 8.95 17.88
CA GLU A 268 2.58 8.91 16.69
C GLU A 268 3.01 7.79 15.75
N ALA A 269 2.10 6.86 15.45
CA ALA A 269 2.31 5.74 14.53
C ALA A 269 1.05 5.47 13.72
N THR A 270 0.86 6.25 12.66
CA THR A 270 -0.27 6.12 11.74
C THR A 270 0.04 5.17 10.57
N SER A 271 -1.00 4.76 9.88
CA SER A 271 -0.92 3.99 8.65
C SER A 271 -1.51 4.78 7.47
N TRP A 272 -1.14 4.37 6.28
CA TRP A 272 -1.70 4.89 5.04
C TRP A 272 -1.67 3.83 3.95
N PHE A 273 -2.56 4.00 2.97
CA PHE A 273 -2.60 3.20 1.75
C PHE A 273 -2.62 4.11 0.53
N GLY A 274 -1.94 3.69 -0.53
CA GLY A 274 -1.88 4.42 -1.80
C GLY A 274 -1.78 3.46 -2.97
N ILE A 275 -2.07 3.94 -4.16
CA ILE A 275 -1.91 3.18 -5.40
C ILE A 275 -0.58 3.56 -6.05
N VAL A 276 0.22 2.53 -6.37
CA VAL A 276 1.43 2.65 -7.20
C VAL A 276 1.36 1.63 -8.33
N GLY A 277 1.97 1.93 -9.46
CA GLY A 277 2.24 0.98 -10.53
C GLY A 277 3.72 0.61 -10.60
N PRO A 278 4.14 -0.28 -11.54
CA PRO A 278 5.55 -0.54 -11.82
C PRO A 278 6.28 0.73 -12.26
N ALA A 279 7.60 0.75 -12.12
CA ALA A 279 8.40 1.88 -12.57
C ALA A 279 8.21 2.18 -14.08
N ASN A 280 8.35 3.46 -14.45
CA ASN A 280 8.31 3.91 -15.85
C ASN A 280 6.95 3.72 -16.55
N MET A 281 5.84 3.88 -15.85
CA MET A 281 4.52 3.94 -16.51
C MET A 281 4.48 5.10 -17.52
N PRO A 282 3.87 4.88 -18.72
CA PRO A 282 3.63 5.96 -19.69
C PRO A 282 2.85 7.13 -19.06
N ALA A 283 3.22 8.36 -19.40
CA ALA A 283 2.66 9.55 -18.78
C ALA A 283 1.15 9.73 -19.03
N ASP A 284 0.66 9.35 -20.19
CA ASP A 284 -0.76 9.38 -20.53
C ASP A 284 -1.58 8.40 -19.71
N ILE A 285 -1.07 7.18 -19.47
CA ILE A 285 -1.67 6.17 -18.60
C ILE A 285 -1.65 6.65 -17.15
N LEU A 286 -0.50 7.12 -16.65
CA LEU A 286 -0.37 7.63 -15.28
C LEU A 286 -1.34 8.79 -15.01
N ASN A 287 -1.45 9.74 -15.93
CA ASN A 287 -2.36 10.88 -15.80
C ASN A 287 -3.83 10.43 -15.77
N LYS A 288 -4.19 9.47 -16.61
CA LYS A 288 -5.55 8.92 -16.64
C LYS A 288 -5.86 8.18 -15.34
N ASP A 289 -4.98 7.25 -14.92
CA ASP A 289 -5.13 6.50 -13.67
C ASP A 289 -5.27 7.44 -12.46
N SER A 290 -4.39 8.43 -12.37
CA SER A 290 -4.42 9.40 -11.28
C SER A 290 -5.72 10.20 -11.26
N THR A 291 -6.18 10.69 -12.41
CA THR A 291 -7.42 11.48 -12.52
C THR A 291 -8.63 10.67 -12.07
N GLU A 292 -8.79 9.46 -12.58
CA GLU A 292 -9.95 8.62 -12.30
C GLU A 292 -9.95 8.09 -10.85
N LEU A 293 -8.77 7.71 -10.34
CA LEU A 293 -8.62 7.30 -8.94
C LEU A 293 -8.91 8.46 -7.97
N MET A 294 -8.41 9.66 -8.25
CA MET A 294 -8.70 10.85 -7.42
C MET A 294 -10.18 11.19 -7.45
N ALA A 295 -10.85 11.11 -8.60
CA ALA A 295 -12.29 11.31 -8.71
C ALA A 295 -13.06 10.27 -7.88
N ALA A 296 -12.69 8.99 -7.98
CA ALA A 296 -13.32 7.90 -7.22
C ALA A 296 -13.12 8.06 -5.71
N ILE A 297 -11.90 8.38 -5.23
CA ILE A 297 -11.60 8.62 -3.82
C ILE A 297 -12.42 9.79 -3.28
N ASN A 298 -12.65 10.82 -4.10
CA ASN A 298 -13.39 12.02 -3.74
C ASN A 298 -14.90 11.90 -3.90
N SER A 299 -15.42 10.79 -4.43
CA SER A 299 -16.87 10.55 -4.51
C SER A 299 -17.50 10.48 -3.12
N THR A 300 -18.77 10.89 -3.01
CA THR A 300 -19.53 10.82 -1.75
C THR A 300 -19.56 9.39 -1.22
N SER A 301 -19.82 8.41 -2.09
CA SER A 301 -19.92 6.99 -1.73
C SER A 301 -18.63 6.45 -1.08
N VAL A 302 -17.45 6.76 -1.64
CA VAL A 302 -16.17 6.29 -1.10
C VAL A 302 -15.81 7.04 0.18
N LYS A 303 -16.01 8.37 0.21
CA LYS A 303 -15.75 9.19 1.42
C LYS A 303 -16.55 8.71 2.62
N GLU A 304 -17.85 8.50 2.47
CA GLU A 304 -18.72 8.02 3.55
C GLU A 304 -18.24 6.66 4.08
N LYS A 305 -17.92 5.71 3.18
CA LYS A 305 -17.43 4.40 3.57
C LYS A 305 -16.09 4.47 4.31
N TYR A 306 -15.15 5.32 3.83
CA TYR A 306 -13.85 5.49 4.49
C TYR A 306 -14.00 6.11 5.86
N LEU A 307 -14.78 7.20 6.00
CA LEU A 307 -15.03 7.84 7.28
C LEU A 307 -15.72 6.90 8.27
N ALA A 308 -16.69 6.10 7.80
CA ALA A 308 -17.39 5.10 8.64
C ALA A 308 -16.46 4.03 9.22
N MET A 309 -15.35 3.70 8.53
CA MET A 309 -14.33 2.78 9.02
C MET A 309 -13.12 3.47 9.68
N GLY A 310 -13.18 4.80 9.88
CA GLY A 310 -12.14 5.57 10.54
C GLY A 310 -10.92 5.88 9.68
N ALA A 311 -11.03 5.74 8.34
CA ALA A 311 -10.02 6.14 7.39
C ALA A 311 -10.36 7.52 6.81
N GLN A 312 -9.35 8.37 6.62
CA GLN A 312 -9.48 9.69 5.99
C GLN A 312 -9.12 9.59 4.52
N PRO A 313 -10.05 9.85 3.57
CA PRO A 313 -9.74 9.87 2.15
C PRO A 313 -8.79 11.03 1.83
N VAL A 314 -7.85 10.82 0.91
CA VAL A 314 -6.87 11.86 0.50
C VAL A 314 -7.02 12.22 -0.98
N GLY A 315 -6.60 11.37 -1.91
CA GLY A 315 -6.67 11.64 -3.35
C GLY A 315 -5.77 12.80 -3.78
N ASN A 316 -4.46 12.60 -3.76
CA ASN A 316 -3.47 13.60 -4.17
C ASN A 316 -2.83 13.25 -5.53
N THR A 317 -2.07 14.22 -6.11
CA THR A 317 -1.37 14.03 -7.38
C THR A 317 -0.18 13.05 -7.24
N PRO A 318 0.29 12.44 -8.35
CA PRO A 318 1.46 11.57 -8.36
C PRO A 318 2.70 12.22 -7.75
N ALA A 319 2.96 13.49 -8.05
CA ALA A 319 4.10 14.23 -7.50
C ALA A 319 3.99 14.45 -5.98
N GLN A 320 2.78 14.77 -5.49
CA GLN A 320 2.53 14.92 -4.05
C GLN A 320 2.71 13.58 -3.35
N PHE A 321 2.21 12.49 -3.91
CA PHE A 321 2.36 11.17 -3.32
C PHE A 321 3.82 10.68 -3.32
N ALA A 322 4.57 10.93 -4.40
CA ALA A 322 6.02 10.66 -4.44
C ALA A 322 6.79 11.39 -3.32
N ASN A 323 6.47 12.66 -3.09
CA ASN A 323 7.09 13.44 -2.01
C ASN A 323 6.66 12.92 -0.62
N PHE A 324 5.41 12.51 -0.46
CA PHE A 324 4.90 11.91 0.76
C PHE A 324 5.65 10.60 1.10
N ILE A 325 5.85 9.69 0.12
CA ILE A 325 6.62 8.45 0.32
C ILE A 325 8.05 8.76 0.81
N LYS A 326 8.73 9.74 0.20
CA LYS A 326 10.08 10.13 0.63
C LYS A 326 10.11 10.64 2.07
N ALA A 327 9.13 11.46 2.44
CA ALA A 327 9.00 11.98 3.81
C ALA A 327 8.72 10.85 4.82
N GLU A 328 7.87 9.90 4.47
CA GLU A 328 7.57 8.73 5.29
C GLU A 328 8.80 7.83 5.47
N ILE A 329 9.57 7.55 4.44
CA ILE A 329 10.84 6.81 4.56
C ILE A 329 11.79 7.53 5.54
N ALA A 330 11.93 8.84 5.45
CA ALA A 330 12.79 9.62 6.36
C ALA A 330 12.28 9.57 7.81
N LYS A 331 10.95 9.72 8.03
CA LYS A 331 10.30 9.59 9.34
C LYS A 331 10.59 8.20 9.95
N TRP A 332 10.31 7.14 9.20
CA TRP A 332 10.46 5.78 9.69
C TRP A 332 11.91 5.34 9.86
N THR A 333 12.85 5.90 9.09
CA THR A 333 14.29 5.70 9.32
C THR A 333 14.69 6.16 10.73
N ARG A 334 14.17 7.32 11.17
CA ARG A 334 14.40 7.80 12.54
C ARG A 334 13.72 6.90 13.58
N VAL A 335 12.45 6.55 13.38
CA VAL A 335 11.69 5.72 14.34
C VAL A 335 12.31 4.33 14.49
N VAL A 336 12.70 3.67 13.40
CA VAL A 336 13.39 2.37 13.43
C VAL A 336 14.69 2.45 14.21
N LYS A 337 15.48 3.51 13.98
CA LYS A 337 16.73 3.71 14.72
C LYS A 337 16.50 3.94 16.23
N GLU A 338 15.53 4.77 16.59
CA GLU A 338 15.23 5.12 17.98
C GLU A 338 14.57 3.98 18.76
N SER A 339 13.69 3.20 18.10
CA SER A 339 13.03 2.06 18.74
C SER A 339 13.91 0.81 18.85
N GLY A 340 14.97 0.72 18.02
CA GLY A 340 15.79 -0.47 17.92
C GLY A 340 15.08 -1.66 17.28
N ALA A 341 13.95 -1.43 16.62
CA ALA A 341 13.16 -2.46 15.97
C ALA A 341 13.98 -3.21 14.90
N LYS A 342 13.78 -4.51 14.84
CA LYS A 342 14.43 -5.41 13.87
C LYS A 342 13.39 -6.31 13.21
N VAL A 343 13.78 -6.91 12.09
CA VAL A 343 13.06 -8.04 11.52
C VAL A 343 13.42 -9.27 12.34
N ASP A 344 12.41 -9.94 12.93
CA ASP A 344 12.58 -11.17 13.70
C ASP A 344 12.91 -12.36 12.79
#